data_604b20c4628c063970c662453c0833e2
#
_entry.id   604b20c4628c063970c662453c0833e2
#
_cell.length_a   1.000
_cell.length_b   1.000
_cell.length_c   1.000
_cell.angle_alpha   90.00
_cell.angle_beta   90.00
_cell.angle_gamma   90.00
#
_symmetry.space_group_name_H-M   'P 1'
#
loop_
_entity.id
_entity.type
_entity.pdbx_description
1 polymer ?
#
loop_
_entity_poly.entity_id
_entity_poly.type
_entity_poly.pdbx_seq_one_letter_code
_entity_poly.pdbx_strand_id
1 'polypeptide(L)'
;MLQVCYSPHYYATTHTNSMEKLTAVAKALEASGGFQFHEPELIDLDLLKQLHDPAYVEAFDTGTPRKLATFQGFKQWNTQLRDAIYRINAGQIQAAELAWQHRISANIAQGFHHAQYQCGVAFCTFNGLALIAQQFPQKKIFVLDCDQHGGDGTAEFTLRLNNLFNFSIFALASGCRSYERALTRQIHKQHGNFAQYRDAIIEAFDRAMAWQADLIVYQAGMDCHQDDPCGSSWFSSEYIRQRDELVFRLAKQHQIPLMFVLAGGYQDLATLTALHTETFKIAYDVYYAG
;
A
#
# COMPACT_ATOMS: atom_id res chain seq x y z
N MET A 1 6.88 15.59 13.89
CA MET A 1 5.96 14.43 14.04
C MET A 1 5.69 13.83 12.68
N LEU A 2 5.66 12.51 12.59
CA LEU A 2 5.31 11.81 11.36
C LEU A 2 3.80 11.97 11.10
N GLN A 3 3.43 12.35 9.87
CA GLN A 3 2.04 12.59 9.47
C GLN A 3 1.36 11.27 9.11
N VAL A 4 0.21 10.97 9.69
CA VAL A 4 -0.46 9.67 9.57
C VAL A 4 -1.95 9.87 9.28
N CYS A 5 -2.43 9.34 8.17
CA CYS A 5 -3.86 9.28 7.86
C CYS A 5 -4.48 8.04 8.50
N TYR A 6 -5.54 8.23 9.25
CA TYR A 6 -6.35 7.18 9.87
C TYR A 6 -7.73 7.68 10.26
N SER A 7 -8.73 6.82 10.15
CA SER A 7 -10.06 7.04 10.73
C SER A 7 -10.52 5.79 11.48
N PRO A 8 -11.19 5.91 12.63
CA PRO A 8 -11.87 4.79 13.28
C PRO A 8 -12.88 4.10 12.34
N HIS A 9 -13.35 4.82 11.32
CA HIS A 9 -14.25 4.32 10.27
C HIS A 9 -13.55 3.55 9.14
N TYR A 10 -12.23 3.32 9.21
CA TYR A 10 -11.52 2.39 8.30
C TYR A 10 -11.89 0.93 8.56
N TYR A 11 -12.54 0.66 9.69
CA TYR A 11 -12.96 -0.67 10.07
C TYR A 11 -14.34 -1.02 9.51
N ALA A 12 -14.44 -2.23 8.99
CA ALA A 12 -15.71 -2.91 8.75
C ALA A 12 -15.57 -4.39 9.13
N THR A 13 -16.62 -4.97 9.68
CA THR A 13 -16.64 -6.41 9.98
C THR A 13 -16.59 -7.19 8.67
N THR A 14 -15.54 -7.96 8.49
CA THR A 14 -15.35 -8.87 7.34
C THR A 14 -15.05 -10.27 7.86
N HIS A 15 -14.99 -11.25 6.97
CA HIS A 15 -14.61 -12.62 7.34
C HIS A 15 -13.07 -12.79 7.41
N THR A 16 -12.30 -11.70 7.30
CA THR A 16 -10.84 -11.68 7.39
C THR A 16 -10.41 -10.64 8.41
N ASN A 17 -9.23 -10.80 8.98
CA ASN A 17 -8.65 -9.84 9.94
C ASN A 17 -8.00 -8.63 9.24
N SER A 18 -8.16 -8.51 7.93
CA SER A 18 -7.47 -7.50 7.13
C SER A 18 -7.76 -6.05 7.55
N MET A 19 -8.93 -5.78 8.13
CA MET A 19 -9.31 -4.44 8.60
C MET A 19 -9.09 -4.25 10.11
N GLU A 20 -9.03 -5.31 10.90
CA GLU A 20 -8.81 -5.21 12.36
C GLU A 20 -7.42 -4.67 12.70
N LYS A 21 -6.40 -5.04 11.93
CA LYS A 21 -5.02 -4.59 12.12
C LYS A 21 -4.91 -3.06 12.05
N LEU A 22 -5.74 -2.39 11.24
CA LEU A 22 -5.69 -0.93 11.08
C LEU A 22 -5.95 -0.22 12.42
N THR A 23 -7.01 -0.64 13.11
CA THR A 23 -7.36 -0.10 14.42
C THR A 23 -6.33 -0.43 15.49
N ALA A 24 -5.77 -1.66 15.46
CA ALA A 24 -4.77 -2.08 16.44
C ALA A 24 -3.46 -1.30 16.28
N VAL A 25 -3.00 -1.11 15.05
CA VAL A 25 -1.79 -0.31 14.73
C VAL A 25 -2.01 1.16 15.13
N ALA A 26 -3.15 1.76 14.78
CA ALA A 26 -3.44 3.15 15.15
C ALA A 26 -3.36 3.36 16.66
N LYS A 27 -4.00 2.50 17.47
CA LYS A 27 -3.95 2.56 18.93
C LYS A 27 -2.54 2.44 19.50
N ALA A 28 -1.72 1.55 18.92
CA ALA A 28 -0.34 1.35 19.34
C ALA A 28 0.52 2.61 19.06
N LEU A 29 0.29 3.28 17.92
CA LEU A 29 0.99 4.51 17.56
C LEU A 29 0.54 5.70 18.40
N GLU A 30 -0.76 5.85 18.69
CA GLU A 30 -1.28 6.87 19.60
C GLU A 30 -0.62 6.77 20.98
N ALA A 31 -0.47 5.55 21.50
CA ALA A 31 0.16 5.31 22.80
C ALA A 31 1.67 5.59 22.81
N SER A 32 2.37 5.46 21.67
CA SER A 32 3.83 5.66 21.60
C SER A 32 4.23 7.11 21.40
N GLY A 33 3.35 7.98 20.91
CA GLY A 33 3.65 9.37 20.57
C GLY A 33 4.53 9.56 19.35
N GLY A 34 4.75 10.80 18.94
CA GLY A 34 5.59 11.12 17.78
C GLY A 34 4.84 11.21 16.44
N PHE A 35 3.53 10.93 16.43
CA PHE A 35 2.67 10.87 15.26
C PHE A 35 1.59 11.95 15.29
N GLN A 36 1.32 12.56 14.13
CA GLN A 36 0.23 13.50 13.92
C GLN A 36 -0.85 12.84 13.10
N PHE A 37 -2.01 12.58 13.68
CA PHE A 37 -3.12 11.92 13.02
C PHE A 37 -3.99 12.91 12.25
N HIS A 38 -4.41 12.48 11.06
CA HIS A 38 -5.33 13.18 10.17
C HIS A 38 -6.45 12.23 9.80
N GLU A 39 -7.69 12.64 9.99
CA GLU A 39 -8.87 11.84 9.65
C GLU A 39 -9.34 12.19 8.23
N PRO A 40 -9.30 11.23 7.28
CA PRO A 40 -9.78 11.45 5.93
C PRO A 40 -11.31 11.51 5.87
N GLU A 41 -11.83 12.40 5.03
CA GLU A 41 -13.24 12.44 4.64
C GLU A 41 -13.60 11.26 3.69
N LEU A 42 -14.85 11.16 3.30
CA LEU A 42 -15.25 10.22 2.23
C LEU A 42 -14.75 10.72 0.89
N ILE A 43 -14.25 9.79 0.06
CA ILE A 43 -13.83 10.13 -1.30
C ILE A 43 -15.04 10.48 -2.17
N ASP A 44 -14.85 11.45 -3.08
CA ASP A 44 -15.82 11.70 -4.15
C ASP A 44 -15.83 10.49 -5.11
N LEU A 45 -17.03 9.97 -5.38
CA LEU A 45 -17.23 8.85 -6.29
C LEU A 45 -16.76 9.13 -7.72
N ASP A 46 -16.80 10.37 -8.15
CA ASP A 46 -16.36 10.74 -9.49
C ASP A 46 -14.84 10.53 -9.67
N LEU A 47 -14.05 10.67 -8.60
CA LEU A 47 -12.63 10.33 -8.64
C LEU A 47 -12.40 8.82 -8.85
N LEU A 48 -13.20 7.97 -8.20
CA LEU A 48 -13.14 6.52 -8.41
C LEU A 48 -13.60 6.12 -9.81
N LYS A 49 -14.66 6.78 -10.35
CA LYS A 49 -15.18 6.54 -11.70
C LYS A 49 -14.21 7.02 -12.80
N GLN A 50 -13.32 7.95 -12.52
CA GLN A 50 -12.25 8.36 -13.44
C GLN A 50 -11.13 7.31 -13.53
N LEU A 51 -10.90 6.55 -12.45
CA LEU A 51 -9.86 5.52 -12.39
C LEU A 51 -10.37 4.14 -12.80
N HIS A 52 -11.52 3.75 -12.29
CA HIS A 52 -12.14 2.43 -12.49
C HIS A 52 -13.36 2.51 -13.42
N ASP A 53 -13.80 1.35 -13.92
CA ASP A 53 -15.03 1.23 -14.69
C ASP A 53 -16.21 1.79 -13.89
N PRO A 54 -16.96 2.79 -14.41
CA PRO A 54 -18.08 3.39 -13.71
C PRO A 54 -19.15 2.37 -13.26
N ALA A 55 -19.38 1.31 -14.05
CA ALA A 55 -20.34 0.28 -13.69
C ALA A 55 -19.86 -0.55 -12.49
N TYR A 56 -18.54 -0.77 -12.36
CA TYR A 56 -17.95 -1.41 -11.20
C TYR A 56 -18.05 -0.54 -9.94
N VAL A 57 -17.74 0.75 -10.06
CA VAL A 57 -17.86 1.71 -8.95
C VAL A 57 -19.30 1.78 -8.46
N GLU A 58 -20.28 1.89 -9.38
CA GLU A 58 -21.71 1.91 -9.06
C GLU A 58 -22.17 0.60 -8.40
N ALA A 59 -21.69 -0.54 -8.90
CA ALA A 59 -22.01 -1.83 -8.29
C ALA A 59 -21.51 -1.91 -6.85
N PHE A 60 -20.31 -1.41 -6.56
CA PHE A 60 -19.79 -1.38 -5.20
C PHE A 60 -20.48 -0.33 -4.33
N ASP A 61 -20.87 0.82 -4.87
CA ASP A 61 -21.58 1.85 -4.11
C ASP A 61 -22.96 1.37 -3.64
N THR A 62 -23.70 0.72 -4.54
CA THR A 62 -25.09 0.28 -4.27
C THR A 62 -25.19 -1.15 -3.72
N GLY A 63 -24.12 -1.95 -3.83
CA GLY A 63 -24.13 -3.38 -3.55
C GLY A 63 -24.79 -4.22 -4.65
N THR A 64 -25.09 -3.63 -5.83
CA THR A 64 -25.85 -4.28 -6.91
C THR A 64 -25.21 -4.00 -8.28
N PRO A 65 -24.95 -5.02 -9.09
CA PRO A 65 -25.18 -6.44 -8.84
C PRO A 65 -24.18 -7.01 -7.81
N ARG A 66 -24.69 -7.82 -6.88
CA ARG A 66 -23.89 -8.34 -5.76
C ARG A 66 -22.60 -9.05 -6.20
N LYS A 67 -22.66 -9.84 -7.28
CA LYS A 67 -21.50 -10.56 -7.80
C LYS A 67 -20.33 -9.62 -8.10
N LEU A 68 -20.59 -8.45 -8.67
CA LEU A 68 -19.57 -7.45 -8.99
C LEU A 68 -19.14 -6.69 -7.73
N ALA A 69 -20.09 -6.31 -6.87
CA ALA A 69 -19.85 -5.62 -5.61
C ALA A 69 -19.01 -6.42 -4.60
N THR A 70 -18.94 -7.76 -4.73
CA THR A 70 -18.18 -8.66 -3.84
C THR A 70 -17.10 -9.45 -4.56
N PHE A 71 -16.77 -9.11 -5.79
CA PHE A 71 -15.80 -9.84 -6.61
C PHE A 71 -14.39 -9.86 -6.01
N GLN A 72 -14.03 -8.82 -5.26
CA GLN A 72 -12.77 -8.72 -4.51
C GLN A 72 -12.60 -9.82 -3.45
N GLY A 73 -13.64 -10.59 -3.13
CA GLY A 73 -13.58 -11.72 -2.22
C GLY A 73 -14.18 -11.48 -0.84
N PHE A 74 -14.64 -10.28 -0.50
CA PHE A 74 -15.44 -10.09 0.71
C PHE A 74 -16.80 -10.77 0.55
N LYS A 75 -17.13 -11.71 1.46
CA LYS A 75 -18.36 -12.52 1.37
C LYS A 75 -19.64 -11.70 1.51
N GLN A 76 -19.55 -10.56 2.17
CA GLN A 76 -20.68 -9.68 2.43
C GLN A 76 -20.33 -8.25 2.01
N TRP A 77 -21.30 -7.61 1.40
CA TRP A 77 -21.31 -6.17 1.18
C TRP A 77 -22.26 -5.52 2.17
N ASN A 78 -21.86 -4.40 2.73
CA ASN A 78 -22.69 -3.51 3.54
C ASN A 78 -22.16 -2.08 3.44
N THR A 79 -22.94 -1.11 3.89
CA THR A 79 -22.57 0.31 3.84
C THR A 79 -21.36 0.64 4.70
N GLN A 80 -21.13 -0.06 5.81
CA GLN A 80 -19.95 0.12 6.63
C GLN A 80 -18.67 -0.24 5.86
N LEU A 81 -18.68 -1.37 5.13
CA LEU A 81 -17.55 -1.77 4.28
C LEU A 81 -17.31 -0.74 3.15
N ARG A 82 -18.39 -0.29 2.49
CA ARG A 82 -18.32 0.74 1.46
C ARG A 82 -17.65 2.01 2.00
N ASP A 83 -18.15 2.55 3.09
CA ASP A 83 -17.68 3.79 3.67
C ASP A 83 -16.23 3.68 4.18
N ALA A 84 -15.85 2.52 4.74
CA ALA A 84 -14.47 2.23 5.13
C ALA A 84 -13.53 2.25 3.91
N ILE A 85 -13.89 1.58 2.82
CA ILE A 85 -13.08 1.57 1.57
C ILE A 85 -12.97 2.98 0.98
N TYR A 86 -14.04 3.76 1.01
CA TYR A 86 -14.03 5.14 0.50
C TYR A 86 -13.10 6.04 1.31
N ARG A 87 -13.16 5.97 2.65
CA ARG A 87 -12.26 6.74 3.52
C ARG A 87 -10.80 6.30 3.37
N ILE A 88 -10.54 4.98 3.22
CA ILE A 88 -9.19 4.47 2.97
C ILE A 88 -8.60 5.07 1.68
N ASN A 89 -9.39 5.14 0.61
CA ASN A 89 -8.93 5.72 -0.66
C ASN A 89 -8.74 7.24 -0.57
N ALA A 90 -9.59 7.95 0.16
CA ALA A 90 -9.37 9.37 0.46
C ALA A 90 -8.06 9.57 1.25
N GLY A 91 -7.80 8.69 2.23
CA GLY A 91 -6.55 8.70 3.00
C GLY A 91 -5.29 8.47 2.16
N GLN A 92 -5.37 7.76 1.03
CA GLN A 92 -4.24 7.64 0.10
C GLN A 92 -3.90 8.98 -0.54
N ILE A 93 -4.90 9.73 -0.99
CA ILE A 93 -4.72 11.06 -1.57
C ILE A 93 -4.15 12.01 -0.52
N GLN A 94 -4.77 12.07 0.65
CA GLN A 94 -4.33 12.95 1.74
C GLN A 94 -2.91 12.63 2.21
N ALA A 95 -2.54 11.36 2.32
CA ALA A 95 -1.19 10.96 2.69
C ALA A 95 -0.16 11.39 1.63
N ALA A 96 -0.48 11.32 0.33
CA ALA A 96 0.40 11.83 -0.72
C ALA A 96 0.63 13.35 -0.58
N GLU A 97 -0.42 14.13 -0.33
CA GLU A 97 -0.31 15.57 -0.08
C GLU A 97 0.57 15.88 1.13
N LEU A 98 0.37 15.16 2.23
CA LEU A 98 1.19 15.30 3.44
C LEU A 98 2.66 14.92 3.20
N ALA A 99 2.92 13.90 2.37
CA ALA A 99 4.30 13.53 2.02
C ALA A 99 5.03 14.64 1.26
N TRP A 100 4.38 15.33 0.33
CA TRP A 100 4.98 16.48 -0.35
C TRP A 100 5.26 17.65 0.58
N GLN A 101 4.40 17.88 1.60
CA GLN A 101 4.56 18.96 2.57
C GLN A 101 5.61 18.65 3.65
N HIS A 102 5.67 17.41 4.11
CA HIS A 102 6.44 16.98 5.29
C HIS A 102 7.56 15.98 4.99
N ARG A 103 7.77 15.63 3.72
CA ARG A 103 8.77 14.67 3.22
C ARG A 103 8.42 13.21 3.48
N ILE A 104 7.68 12.93 4.55
CA ILE A 104 7.20 11.57 4.88
C ILE A 104 5.80 11.63 5.47
N SER A 105 4.99 10.65 5.09
CA SER A 105 3.66 10.40 5.64
C SER A 105 3.30 8.92 5.57
N ALA A 106 2.18 8.56 6.19
CA ALA A 106 1.62 7.22 6.08
C ALA A 106 0.10 7.25 5.99
N ASN A 107 -0.50 6.20 5.39
CA ASN A 107 -1.89 5.87 5.60
C ASN A 107 -1.97 4.51 6.30
N ILE A 108 -2.63 4.42 7.47
CA ILE A 108 -2.83 3.15 8.19
C ILE A 108 -3.90 2.33 7.46
N ALA A 109 -3.59 1.90 6.26
CA ALA A 109 -4.50 1.12 5.40
C ALA A 109 -3.72 0.33 4.34
N GLN A 110 -4.42 -0.56 3.64
CA GLN A 110 -3.89 -1.24 2.46
C GLN A 110 -3.92 -0.33 1.23
N GLY A 111 -2.95 -0.51 0.30
CA GLY A 111 -2.93 0.21 -0.97
C GLY A 111 -3.86 -0.36 -2.04
N PHE A 112 -4.38 -1.59 -1.84
CA PHE A 112 -5.28 -2.29 -2.75
C PHE A 112 -4.69 -2.58 -4.14
N HIS A 113 -3.44 -3.03 -4.17
CA HIS A 113 -2.60 -3.20 -5.35
C HIS A 113 -3.09 -4.23 -6.38
N HIS A 114 -3.99 -5.16 -6.00
CA HIS A 114 -4.59 -6.12 -6.90
C HIS A 114 -5.87 -5.62 -7.60
N ALA A 115 -6.45 -4.51 -7.14
CA ALA A 115 -7.66 -3.98 -7.77
C ALA A 115 -7.37 -3.57 -9.23
N GLN A 116 -8.18 -4.11 -10.15
CA GLN A 116 -8.09 -3.90 -11.58
C GLN A 116 -9.10 -2.84 -12.06
N TYR A 117 -9.06 -2.46 -13.32
CA TYR A 117 -9.96 -1.44 -13.84
C TYR A 117 -11.44 -1.80 -13.66
N GLN A 118 -11.85 -3.04 -13.96
CA GLN A 118 -13.24 -3.48 -13.99
C GLN A 118 -13.72 -4.19 -12.73
N CYS A 119 -12.83 -4.55 -11.80
CA CYS A 119 -13.19 -5.29 -10.60
C CYS A 119 -12.13 -5.21 -9.51
N GLY A 120 -12.55 -5.44 -8.28
CA GLY A 120 -11.63 -5.75 -7.18
C GLY A 120 -11.17 -7.21 -7.23
N VAL A 121 -9.98 -7.49 -6.70
CA VAL A 121 -9.39 -8.82 -6.64
C VAL A 121 -8.65 -8.99 -5.32
N ALA A 122 -8.63 -10.19 -4.75
CA ALA A 122 -7.83 -10.56 -3.57
C ALA A 122 -7.94 -9.55 -2.41
N PHE A 123 -9.18 -9.24 -2.02
CA PHE A 123 -9.53 -8.24 -0.98
C PHE A 123 -9.17 -6.79 -1.31
N CYS A 124 -8.67 -6.51 -2.50
CA CYS A 124 -8.41 -5.17 -3.01
C CYS A 124 -9.62 -4.67 -3.78
N THR A 125 -10.25 -3.59 -3.31
CA THR A 125 -11.48 -3.07 -3.93
C THR A 125 -11.17 -2.04 -5.00
N PHE A 126 -10.59 -0.89 -4.65
CA PHE A 126 -10.16 0.15 -5.59
C PHE A 126 -8.67 0.40 -5.41
N ASN A 127 -7.93 0.54 -6.50
CA ASN A 127 -6.48 0.69 -6.47
C ASN A 127 -6.08 2.09 -5.97
N GLY A 128 -5.86 2.20 -4.65
CA GLY A 128 -5.52 3.47 -4.02
C GLY A 128 -4.14 4.00 -4.42
N LEU A 129 -3.22 3.12 -4.86
CA LEU A 129 -1.88 3.52 -5.33
C LEU A 129 -1.97 4.19 -6.71
N ALA A 130 -2.78 3.63 -7.61
CA ALA A 130 -3.05 4.22 -8.91
C ALA A 130 -3.91 5.49 -8.81
N LEU A 131 -4.79 5.56 -7.81
CA LEU A 131 -5.65 6.71 -7.56
C LEU A 131 -4.84 7.99 -7.28
N ILE A 132 -3.70 7.87 -6.59
CA ILE A 132 -2.79 9.00 -6.37
C ILE A 132 -2.29 9.56 -7.70
N ALA A 133 -1.89 8.70 -8.63
CA ALA A 133 -1.43 9.14 -9.95
C ALA A 133 -2.56 9.76 -10.78
N GLN A 134 -3.78 9.22 -10.69
CA GLN A 134 -4.96 9.79 -11.34
C GLN A 134 -5.30 11.18 -10.79
N GLN A 135 -5.21 11.37 -9.48
CA GLN A 135 -5.53 12.64 -8.82
C GLN A 135 -4.49 13.74 -9.08
N PHE A 136 -3.24 13.36 -9.26
CA PHE A 136 -2.13 14.30 -9.46
C PHE A 136 -1.43 14.07 -10.82
N PRO A 137 -2.09 14.34 -11.95
CA PRO A 137 -1.58 14.01 -13.29
C PRO A 137 -0.25 14.70 -13.66
N GLN A 138 0.11 15.80 -12.97
CA GLN A 138 1.39 16.50 -13.15
C GLN A 138 2.52 15.92 -12.29
N LYS A 139 2.23 14.97 -11.40
CA LYS A 139 3.19 14.35 -10.50
C LYS A 139 3.54 12.95 -10.97
N LYS A 140 4.82 12.61 -10.97
CA LYS A 140 5.31 11.26 -11.27
C LYS A 140 5.31 10.41 -10.01
N ILE A 141 4.41 9.44 -9.96
CA ILE A 141 4.18 8.57 -8.80
C ILE A 141 4.88 7.24 -9.02
N PHE A 142 5.86 6.94 -8.18
CA PHE A 142 6.61 5.69 -8.21
C PHE A 142 6.14 4.77 -7.06
N VAL A 143 5.50 3.68 -7.39
CA VAL A 143 5.10 2.65 -6.42
C VAL A 143 6.25 1.66 -6.25
N LEU A 144 6.78 1.56 -5.03
CA LEU A 144 7.66 0.47 -4.60
C LEU A 144 6.81 -0.53 -3.82
N ASP A 145 6.44 -1.61 -4.48
CA ASP A 145 5.59 -2.65 -3.93
C ASP A 145 6.43 -3.80 -3.38
N CYS A 146 6.45 -3.93 -2.06
CA CYS A 146 7.14 -4.96 -1.31
C CYS A 146 6.18 -5.96 -0.64
N ASP A 147 4.92 -6.00 -1.07
CA ASP A 147 4.00 -7.10 -0.78
C ASP A 147 4.46 -8.36 -1.53
N GLN A 148 4.37 -9.52 -0.90
CA GLN A 148 4.92 -10.72 -1.53
C GLN A 148 4.12 -11.25 -2.70
N HIS A 149 2.89 -10.75 -2.95
CA HIS A 149 2.05 -11.18 -4.06
C HIS A 149 2.26 -10.40 -5.36
N GLY A 150 2.97 -9.27 -5.31
CA GLY A 150 3.19 -8.40 -6.46
C GLY A 150 1.94 -7.64 -6.90
N GLY A 151 2.09 -6.35 -7.21
CA GLY A 151 1.00 -5.45 -7.55
C GLY A 151 0.55 -5.56 -9.01
N ASP A 152 -0.13 -6.64 -9.39
CA ASP A 152 -0.61 -6.87 -10.77
C ASP A 152 -1.62 -5.80 -11.24
N GLY A 153 -2.57 -5.41 -10.38
CA GLY A 153 -3.51 -4.34 -10.69
C GLY A 153 -2.82 -3.00 -10.87
N THR A 154 -1.90 -2.64 -9.96
CA THR A 154 -1.12 -1.39 -10.10
C THR A 154 -0.26 -1.41 -11.36
N ALA A 155 0.35 -2.56 -11.70
CA ALA A 155 1.13 -2.72 -12.92
C ALA A 155 0.28 -2.48 -14.18
N GLU A 156 -0.97 -2.99 -14.24
CA GLU A 156 -1.90 -2.74 -15.34
C GLU A 156 -2.28 -1.27 -15.47
N PHE A 157 -2.45 -0.54 -14.36
CA PHE A 157 -2.75 0.89 -14.41
C PHE A 157 -1.62 1.74 -15.01
N THR A 158 -0.37 1.25 -15.02
CA THR A 158 0.73 1.93 -15.74
C THR A 158 0.50 2.02 -17.26
N LEU A 159 -0.34 1.16 -17.83
CA LEU A 159 -0.74 1.21 -19.24
C LEU A 159 -1.74 2.34 -19.53
N ARG A 160 -2.42 2.85 -18.50
CA ARG A 160 -3.44 3.90 -18.58
C ARG A 160 -2.95 5.26 -18.07
N LEU A 161 -2.04 5.25 -17.08
CA LEU A 161 -1.52 6.44 -16.40
C LEU A 161 -0.04 6.61 -16.71
N ASN A 162 0.29 7.60 -17.55
CA ASN A 162 1.67 7.84 -17.98
C ASN A 162 2.58 8.37 -16.85
N ASN A 163 2.00 8.86 -15.79
CA ASN A 163 2.67 9.37 -14.60
C ASN A 163 2.73 8.35 -13.44
N LEU A 164 2.40 7.08 -13.70
CA LEU A 164 2.51 5.98 -12.75
C LEU A 164 3.63 5.02 -13.18
N PHE A 165 4.51 4.70 -12.24
CA PHE A 165 5.49 3.63 -12.36
C PHE A 165 5.29 2.63 -11.22
N ASN A 166 5.32 1.32 -11.50
CA ASN A 166 5.21 0.27 -10.49
C ASN A 166 6.46 -0.62 -10.50
N PHE A 167 7.13 -0.75 -9.36
CA PHE A 167 8.24 -1.66 -9.16
C PHE A 167 7.87 -2.66 -8.05
N SER A 168 7.59 -3.90 -8.42
CA SER A 168 7.19 -4.95 -7.47
C SER A 168 8.33 -5.91 -7.18
N ILE A 169 8.63 -6.12 -5.90
CA ILE A 169 9.57 -7.14 -5.41
C ILE A 169 8.74 -8.18 -4.65
N PHE A 170 8.60 -9.38 -5.20
CA PHE A 170 7.66 -10.38 -4.68
C PHE A 170 8.24 -11.80 -4.72
N ALA A 171 7.63 -12.71 -3.96
CA ALA A 171 7.97 -14.13 -3.95
C ALA A 171 6.93 -14.98 -4.70
N LEU A 172 5.64 -14.66 -4.55
CA LEU A 172 4.54 -15.38 -5.18
C LEU A 172 4.13 -14.74 -6.51
N ALA A 173 4.10 -15.52 -7.57
CA ALA A 173 3.61 -15.07 -8.86
C ALA A 173 2.08 -14.93 -8.84
N SER A 174 1.58 -13.72 -8.67
CA SER A 174 0.16 -13.37 -8.69
C SER A 174 -0.33 -12.81 -10.03
N GLY A 175 0.35 -13.14 -11.11
CA GLY A 175 0.04 -12.57 -12.44
C GLY A 175 0.69 -11.22 -12.71
N CYS A 176 1.45 -10.68 -11.76
CA CYS A 176 2.18 -9.44 -11.95
C CYS A 176 3.20 -9.57 -13.10
N ARG A 177 3.10 -8.67 -14.08
CA ARG A 177 3.91 -8.67 -15.30
C ARG A 177 4.67 -7.37 -15.44
N SER A 178 5.82 -7.45 -16.12
CA SER A 178 6.57 -6.25 -16.51
C SER A 178 5.96 -5.61 -17.76
N TYR A 179 5.87 -4.28 -17.71
CA TYR A 179 5.52 -3.38 -18.81
C TYR A 179 6.59 -2.28 -18.89
N GLU A 180 6.43 -1.32 -19.79
CA GLU A 180 7.37 -0.20 -19.92
C GLU A 180 7.61 0.55 -18.60
N ARG A 181 6.52 0.79 -17.84
CA ARG A 181 6.56 1.46 -16.53
C ARG A 181 6.12 0.55 -15.38
N ALA A 182 6.23 -0.75 -15.56
CA ALA A 182 6.04 -1.74 -14.50
C ALA A 182 7.17 -2.76 -14.54
N LEU A 183 8.00 -2.79 -13.52
CA LEU A 183 9.10 -3.74 -13.41
C LEU A 183 8.84 -4.72 -12.27
N THR A 184 9.26 -5.96 -12.48
CA THR A 184 9.08 -7.03 -11.49
C THR A 184 10.42 -7.66 -11.13
N ARG A 185 10.61 -7.94 -9.84
CA ARG A 185 11.72 -8.73 -9.32
C ARG A 185 11.15 -9.85 -8.46
N GLN A 186 11.06 -11.04 -9.04
CA GLN A 186 10.65 -12.21 -8.28
C GLN A 186 11.87 -12.80 -7.55
N ILE A 187 11.78 -12.86 -6.22
CA ILE A 187 12.83 -13.41 -5.36
C ILE A 187 12.24 -14.58 -4.59
N HIS A 188 12.52 -15.78 -5.07
CA HIS A 188 11.88 -17.00 -4.60
C HIS A 188 12.54 -17.52 -3.32
N LYS A 189 11.74 -18.00 -2.38
CA LYS A 189 12.18 -18.59 -1.11
C LYS A 189 13.32 -19.61 -1.25
N GLN A 190 13.29 -20.44 -2.28
CA GLN A 190 14.23 -21.55 -2.47
C GLN A 190 15.60 -21.11 -3.02
N HIS A 191 15.66 -19.96 -3.68
CA HIS A 191 16.84 -19.51 -4.42
C HIS A 191 17.24 -18.06 -4.11
N GLY A 192 16.40 -17.35 -3.38
CA GLY A 192 16.61 -15.94 -3.01
C GLY A 192 17.32 -15.80 -1.68
N ASN A 193 17.96 -14.66 -1.49
CA ASN A 193 18.52 -14.23 -0.21
C ASN A 193 18.26 -12.72 -0.02
N PHE A 194 18.48 -12.25 1.22
CA PHE A 194 18.21 -10.85 1.55
C PHE A 194 19.11 -9.88 0.77
N ALA A 195 20.33 -10.25 0.38
CA ALA A 195 21.20 -9.41 -0.43
C ALA A 195 20.56 -9.11 -1.81
N GLN A 196 19.98 -10.11 -2.46
CA GLN A 196 19.25 -9.90 -3.73
C GLN A 196 18.02 -9.00 -3.54
N TYR A 197 17.31 -9.13 -2.41
CA TYR A 197 16.17 -8.28 -2.10
C TYR A 197 16.59 -6.82 -1.86
N ARG A 198 17.66 -6.63 -1.10
CA ARG A 198 18.30 -5.32 -0.89
C ARG A 198 18.73 -4.68 -2.21
N ASP A 199 19.38 -5.46 -3.08
CA ASP A 199 19.86 -4.97 -4.38
C ASP A 199 18.67 -4.59 -5.29
N ALA A 200 17.53 -5.31 -5.21
CA ALA A 200 16.31 -4.94 -5.91
C ALA A 200 15.69 -3.64 -5.39
N ILE A 201 15.75 -3.37 -4.07
CA ILE A 201 15.34 -2.06 -3.52
C ILE A 201 16.24 -0.94 -4.04
N ILE A 202 17.56 -1.14 -4.06
CA ILE A 202 18.51 -0.15 -4.59
C ILE A 202 18.20 0.12 -6.06
N GLU A 203 18.00 -0.92 -6.87
CA GLU A 203 17.58 -0.77 -8.27
C GLU A 203 16.27 0.02 -8.39
N ALA A 204 15.28 -0.22 -7.53
CA ALA A 204 14.03 0.53 -7.56
C ALA A 204 14.27 2.04 -7.35
N PHE A 205 15.13 2.41 -6.41
CA PHE A 205 15.49 3.81 -6.19
C PHE A 205 16.27 4.41 -7.36
N ASP A 206 17.19 3.67 -7.98
CA ASP A 206 17.89 4.11 -9.21
C ASP A 206 16.90 4.38 -10.34
N ARG A 207 15.87 3.52 -10.48
CA ARG A 207 14.78 3.72 -11.45
C ARG A 207 13.92 4.92 -11.11
N ALA A 208 13.55 5.10 -9.83
CA ALA A 208 12.76 6.25 -9.39
C ALA A 208 13.50 7.57 -9.67
N MET A 209 14.79 7.63 -9.40
CA MET A 209 15.64 8.81 -9.71
C MET A 209 15.75 9.05 -11.21
N ALA A 210 16.07 8.02 -12.00
CA ALA A 210 16.20 8.13 -13.46
C ALA A 210 14.88 8.58 -14.10
N TRP A 211 13.75 8.15 -13.55
CA TRP A 211 12.42 8.54 -13.99
C TRP A 211 11.97 9.89 -13.43
N GLN A 212 12.72 10.46 -12.47
CA GLN A 212 12.43 11.72 -11.79
C GLN A 212 11.10 11.67 -11.02
N ALA A 213 10.95 10.66 -10.18
CA ALA A 213 9.76 10.51 -9.35
C ALA A 213 9.55 11.71 -8.41
N ASP A 214 8.33 12.23 -8.35
CA ASP A 214 7.91 13.28 -7.41
C ASP A 214 7.46 12.71 -6.04
N LEU A 215 7.13 11.42 -6.01
CA LEU A 215 6.69 10.70 -4.80
C LEU A 215 7.02 9.22 -4.94
N ILE A 216 7.53 8.62 -3.87
CA ILE A 216 7.54 7.18 -3.69
C ILE A 216 6.34 6.79 -2.83
N VAL A 217 5.54 5.84 -3.33
CA VAL A 217 4.48 5.18 -2.57
C VAL A 217 4.97 3.79 -2.21
N TYR A 218 5.31 3.59 -0.93
CA TYR A 218 5.86 2.35 -0.44
C TYR A 218 4.76 1.44 0.12
N GLN A 219 4.50 0.32 -0.54
CA GLN A 219 3.61 -0.72 -0.06
C GLN A 219 4.39 -1.69 0.83
N ALA A 220 4.28 -1.51 2.16
CA ALA A 220 5.09 -2.17 3.19
C ALA A 220 4.41 -3.46 3.70
N GLY A 221 4.27 -4.48 2.85
CA GLY A 221 3.63 -5.75 3.22
C GLY A 221 4.39 -6.52 4.29
N MET A 222 3.65 -7.18 5.20
CA MET A 222 4.18 -8.08 6.23
C MET A 222 4.01 -9.56 5.88
N ASP A 223 3.32 -9.86 4.79
CA ASP A 223 3.11 -11.21 4.29
C ASP A 223 4.37 -11.88 3.73
N CYS A 224 5.45 -11.12 3.58
CA CYS A 224 6.80 -11.65 3.36
C CYS A 224 7.43 -12.26 4.61
N HIS A 225 6.84 -12.15 5.81
CA HIS A 225 7.37 -12.75 7.02
C HIS A 225 7.32 -14.28 6.98
N GLN A 226 8.33 -14.93 7.55
CA GLN A 226 8.49 -16.40 7.54
C GLN A 226 7.33 -17.16 8.17
N ASP A 227 6.64 -16.55 9.12
CA ASP A 227 5.52 -17.14 9.87
C ASP A 227 4.15 -16.68 9.35
N ASP A 228 4.10 -15.99 8.20
CA ASP A 228 2.83 -15.59 7.61
C ASP A 228 2.11 -16.79 6.97
N PRO A 229 0.84 -17.08 7.35
CA PRO A 229 0.13 -18.27 6.88
C PRO A 229 -0.23 -18.23 5.38
N CYS A 230 -0.33 -17.04 4.80
CA CYS A 230 -0.58 -16.84 3.37
C CYS A 230 0.72 -16.60 2.60
N GLY A 231 1.84 -16.55 3.34
CA GLY A 231 3.14 -16.28 2.80
C GLY A 231 3.90 -17.55 2.38
N SER A 232 4.69 -17.44 1.32
CA SER A 232 5.74 -18.43 1.03
C SER A 232 7.11 -17.86 1.35
N SER A 233 7.17 -16.92 2.24
CA SER A 233 8.34 -16.11 2.51
C SER A 233 9.27 -16.68 3.56
N TRP A 234 10.38 -16.02 3.69
CA TRP A 234 11.51 -16.45 4.50
C TRP A 234 12.12 -15.29 5.31
N PHE A 235 11.44 -14.13 5.29
CA PHE A 235 11.91 -12.96 6.02
C PHE A 235 11.65 -13.12 7.51
N SER A 236 12.72 -12.99 8.29
CA SER A 236 12.58 -12.74 9.73
C SER A 236 12.09 -11.30 9.98
N SER A 237 11.62 -11.03 11.20
CA SER A 237 11.32 -9.66 11.62
C SER A 237 12.51 -8.72 11.44
N GLU A 238 13.73 -9.23 11.63
CA GLU A 238 14.96 -8.44 11.41
C GLU A 238 15.17 -8.07 9.93
N TYR A 239 14.86 -8.97 8.99
CA TYR A 239 14.93 -8.64 7.57
C TYR A 239 13.86 -7.64 7.15
N ILE A 240 12.66 -7.71 7.73
CA ILE A 240 11.63 -6.68 7.52
C ILE A 240 12.11 -5.32 8.05
N ARG A 241 12.69 -5.28 9.24
CA ARG A 241 13.28 -4.08 9.82
C ARG A 241 14.37 -3.49 8.92
N GLN A 242 15.29 -4.31 8.42
CA GLN A 242 16.36 -3.87 7.51
C GLN A 242 15.80 -3.37 6.17
N ARG A 243 14.76 -4.02 5.63
CA ARG A 243 14.05 -3.59 4.43
C ARG A 243 13.50 -2.17 4.60
N ASP A 244 12.73 -1.97 5.67
CA ASP A 244 12.06 -0.70 5.95
C ASP A 244 13.06 0.42 6.20
N GLU A 245 14.09 0.16 7.01
CA GLU A 245 15.18 1.10 7.26
C GLU A 245 15.89 1.52 5.96
N LEU A 246 16.19 0.57 5.09
CA LEU A 246 16.82 0.85 3.80
C LEU A 246 15.94 1.74 2.92
N VAL A 247 14.65 1.42 2.80
CA VAL A 247 13.69 2.21 1.99
C VAL A 247 13.62 3.65 2.50
N PHE A 248 13.44 3.84 3.82
CA PHE A 248 13.33 5.19 4.38
C PHE A 248 14.65 5.98 4.28
N ARG A 249 15.80 5.34 4.50
CA ARG A 249 17.11 5.98 4.35
C ARG A 249 17.38 6.42 2.91
N LEU A 250 17.08 5.56 1.92
CA LEU A 250 17.26 5.91 0.52
C LEU A 250 16.34 7.07 0.10
N ALA A 251 15.07 7.05 0.52
CA ALA A 251 14.15 8.15 0.23
C ALA A 251 14.65 9.49 0.83
N LYS A 252 15.11 9.47 2.11
CA LYS A 252 15.69 10.63 2.77
C LYS A 252 16.96 11.11 2.08
N GLN A 253 17.88 10.20 1.74
CA GLN A 253 19.15 10.49 1.06
C GLN A 253 18.93 11.13 -0.30
N HIS A 254 18.03 10.60 -1.12
CA HIS A 254 17.72 11.12 -2.45
C HIS A 254 16.72 12.28 -2.43
N GLN A 255 16.26 12.68 -1.25
CA GLN A 255 15.31 13.78 -1.06
C GLN A 255 14.01 13.60 -1.85
N ILE A 256 13.56 12.37 -2.07
CA ILE A 256 12.28 12.08 -2.70
C ILE A 256 11.23 11.95 -1.59
N PRO A 257 10.10 12.69 -1.64
CA PRO A 257 8.99 12.48 -0.72
C PRO A 257 8.51 11.03 -0.75
N LEU A 258 8.17 10.50 0.42
CA LEU A 258 7.69 9.14 0.55
C LEU A 258 6.41 9.07 1.38
N MET A 259 5.39 8.39 0.89
CA MET A 259 4.30 7.89 1.72
C MET A 259 4.33 6.37 1.77
N PHE A 260 3.84 5.77 2.86
CA PHE A 260 3.75 4.32 2.96
C PHE A 260 2.41 3.83 3.49
N VAL A 261 2.09 2.57 3.16
CA VAL A 261 0.86 1.87 3.52
C VAL A 261 1.18 0.50 4.07
N LEU A 262 0.23 -0.11 4.81
CA LEU A 262 0.46 -1.36 5.53
C LEU A 262 0.54 -2.61 4.62
N ALA A 263 -0.25 -2.66 3.56
CA ALA A 263 -0.35 -3.79 2.62
C ALA A 263 -0.71 -5.15 3.28
N GLY A 264 -0.26 -6.27 2.71
CA GLY A 264 -0.55 -7.62 3.19
C GLY A 264 0.00 -7.94 4.59
N GLY A 265 -0.44 -9.06 5.13
CA GLY A 265 -0.09 -9.60 6.44
C GLY A 265 -1.29 -10.30 7.07
N TYR A 266 -1.12 -11.59 7.40
CA TYR A 266 -2.22 -12.50 7.75
C TYR A 266 -1.95 -13.32 9.02
N GLN A 267 -0.90 -13.00 9.75
CA GLN A 267 -0.57 -13.55 11.07
C GLN A 267 -1.63 -13.15 12.11
N ASP A 268 -1.46 -13.59 13.35
CA ASP A 268 -2.28 -13.11 14.46
C ASP A 268 -2.17 -11.59 14.65
N LEU A 269 -3.21 -11.00 15.22
CA LEU A 269 -3.34 -9.55 15.34
C LEU A 269 -2.20 -8.91 16.15
N ALA A 270 -1.71 -9.57 17.20
CA ALA A 270 -0.66 -9.05 18.04
C ALA A 270 0.67 -8.98 17.29
N THR A 271 1.03 -10.04 16.57
CA THR A 271 2.24 -10.11 15.73
C THR A 271 2.18 -9.06 14.61
N LEU A 272 1.05 -8.96 13.88
CA LEU A 272 0.88 -7.95 12.83
C LEU A 272 0.97 -6.53 13.37
N THR A 273 0.36 -6.27 14.52
CA THR A 273 0.42 -4.96 15.16
C THR A 273 1.86 -4.58 15.49
N ALA A 274 2.63 -5.52 16.04
CA ALA A 274 4.04 -5.28 16.38
C ALA A 274 4.88 -4.99 15.14
N LEU A 275 4.75 -5.82 14.08
CA LEU A 275 5.51 -5.65 12.83
C LEU A 275 5.21 -4.31 12.16
N HIS A 276 3.93 -3.98 11.98
CA HIS A 276 3.56 -2.71 11.36
C HIS A 276 3.94 -1.50 12.22
N THR A 277 3.77 -1.58 13.54
CA THR A 277 4.18 -0.49 14.46
C THR A 277 5.69 -0.24 14.39
N GLU A 278 6.48 -1.30 14.22
CA GLU A 278 7.94 -1.18 14.04
C GLU A 278 8.29 -0.41 12.76
N THR A 279 7.61 -0.64 11.64
CA THR A 279 7.79 0.15 10.40
C THR A 279 7.61 1.65 10.65
N PHE A 280 6.56 2.04 11.40
CA PHE A 280 6.34 3.46 11.74
C PHE A 280 7.43 4.03 12.64
N LYS A 281 7.94 3.26 13.61
CA LYS A 281 9.05 3.68 14.48
C LYS A 281 10.33 3.89 13.67
N ILE A 282 10.66 2.96 12.78
CA ILE A 282 11.82 3.09 11.89
C ILE A 282 11.69 4.35 11.01
N ALA A 283 10.52 4.57 10.43
CA ALA A 283 10.26 5.79 9.66
C ALA A 283 10.47 7.05 10.50
N TYR A 284 9.94 7.07 11.74
CA TYR A 284 10.12 8.17 12.68
C TYR A 284 11.60 8.38 13.01
N ASP A 285 12.32 7.33 13.36
CA ASP A 285 13.74 7.41 13.74
C ASP A 285 14.59 7.91 12.58
N VAL A 286 14.39 7.41 11.38
CA VAL A 286 15.12 7.86 10.19
C VAL A 286 14.88 9.35 9.90
N TYR A 287 13.67 9.85 10.03
CA TYR A 287 13.35 11.22 9.61
C TYR A 287 13.46 12.26 10.73
N TYR A 288 13.27 11.90 12.00
CA TYR A 288 13.12 12.86 13.10
C TYR A 288 14.06 12.64 14.29
N ALA A 289 14.65 11.46 14.48
CA ALA A 289 15.54 11.17 15.60
C ALA A 289 17.04 11.16 15.22
N GLY A 290 17.35 11.24 13.91
CA GLY A 290 18.73 11.24 13.37
C GLY A 290 19.25 12.59 12.99
#